data_ebfe299ac34049114a3786263ca8441a
#
_entry.id   ebfe299ac34049114a3786263ca8441a
#
_cell.length_a   1.000
_cell.length_b   1.000
_cell.length_c   1.000
_cell.angle_alpha   90.00
_cell.angle_beta   90.00
_cell.angle_gamma   90.00
#
_symmetry.space_group_name_H-M   'P 1'
#
loop_
_entity.id
_entity.type
_entity.pdbx_description
1 polymer ?
#
loop_
_entity_poly.entity_id
_entity_poly.type
_entity_poly.pdbx_seq_one_letter_code
_entity_poly.pdbx_strand_id
1 'polypeptide(L)'
;MPATKHQIFRAMWWSSNLLLACAFAATLYSGGWEYSVRRYLDGFSDAIVPNVAPAKQKVIAILKWMRTDASRAVATNSDQLDPRDPEMTLNYKQLLTVCGTATNAFLNLARSSDLQARRLLLLDPERNTKHVVAEVLIDGRWIIVDPAYRAVMRDKQGGFLTRKDLQNPAIFEEAASAIPNYPRTYTYERFAHVRLSRLPLQGLHVRWLLDHVYPGWEESLDWSSLLERQSFFYLVFSAAATLFFLFVRAMLGWYADQRLRVPRFRLREHALRAGNGFFSTPEIKQ
;
A
#
# COMPACT_ATOMS: atom_id res chain seq x y z
N MET A 1 21.54 1.62 45.22
CA MET A 1 20.34 1.85 44.35
C MET A 1 20.56 2.76 43.14
N PRO A 2 21.52 3.71 43.02
CA PRO A 2 21.72 4.49 41.80
C PRO A 2 22.26 3.67 40.62
N ALA A 3 23.05 2.62 40.87
CA ALA A 3 23.65 1.78 39.81
C ALA A 3 22.60 1.12 38.87
N THR A 4 21.46 0.67 39.41
CA THR A 4 20.43 -0.01 38.66
C THR A 4 19.71 0.88 37.63
N LYS A 5 19.51 2.18 37.91
CA LYS A 5 18.84 3.12 36.97
C LYS A 5 19.75 3.40 35.76
N HIS A 6 21.05 3.54 35.95
CA HIS A 6 22.00 3.72 34.84
C HIS A 6 22.14 2.46 33.98
N GLN A 7 22.08 1.27 34.58
CA GLN A 7 22.16 0.02 33.86
C GLN A 7 20.91 -0.18 32.97
N ILE A 8 19.70 0.07 33.52
CA ILE A 8 18.44 0.02 32.76
C ILE A 8 18.47 1.02 31.59
N PHE A 9 18.88 2.26 31.85
CA PHE A 9 19.00 3.27 30.80
C PHE A 9 19.97 2.84 29.70
N ARG A 10 21.15 2.30 30.05
CA ARG A 10 22.13 1.80 29.07
C ARG A 10 21.55 0.66 28.22
N ALA A 11 20.84 -0.28 28.85
CA ALA A 11 20.17 -1.37 28.14
C ALA A 11 19.12 -0.82 27.15
N MET A 12 18.23 0.06 27.60
CA MET A 12 17.23 0.71 26.74
C MET A 12 17.87 1.50 25.59
N TRP A 13 18.95 2.21 25.87
CA TRP A 13 19.68 2.98 24.85
C TRP A 13 20.28 2.08 23.77
N TRP A 14 20.95 1.00 24.15
CA TRP A 14 21.54 0.07 23.20
C TRP A 14 20.47 -0.70 22.43
N SER A 15 19.41 -1.16 23.11
CA SER A 15 18.29 -1.84 22.44
C SER A 15 17.60 -0.93 21.43
N SER A 16 17.34 0.34 21.79
CA SER A 16 16.72 1.28 20.87
C SER A 16 17.60 1.61 19.66
N ASN A 17 18.92 1.69 19.83
CA ASN A 17 19.85 1.88 18.72
C ASN A 17 19.91 0.66 17.79
N LEU A 18 19.91 -0.55 18.35
CA LEU A 18 19.88 -1.79 17.56
C LEU A 18 18.57 -1.88 16.75
N LEU A 19 17.44 -1.65 17.42
CA LEU A 19 16.12 -1.68 16.75
C LEU A 19 16.01 -0.59 15.68
N LEU A 20 16.57 0.61 15.94
CA LEU A 20 16.64 1.67 14.94
C LEU A 20 17.47 1.24 13.72
N ALA A 21 18.64 0.65 13.94
CA ALA A 21 19.50 0.17 12.85
C ALA A 21 18.80 -0.93 12.03
N CYS A 22 18.14 -1.88 12.70
CA CYS A 22 17.37 -2.93 12.02
C CYS A 22 16.18 -2.35 11.23
N ALA A 23 15.41 -1.43 11.82
CA ALA A 23 14.29 -0.78 11.15
C ALA A 23 14.75 0.05 9.95
N PHE A 24 15.85 0.78 10.06
CA PHE A 24 16.44 1.55 8.98
C PHE A 24 16.93 0.64 7.83
N ALA A 25 17.63 -0.45 8.14
CA ALA A 25 18.05 -1.44 7.15
C ALA A 25 16.86 -2.07 6.43
N ALA A 26 15.79 -2.42 7.18
CA ALA A 26 14.55 -2.91 6.61
C ALA A 26 13.87 -1.88 5.70
N THR A 27 13.94 -0.58 6.05
CA THR A 27 13.40 0.51 5.21
C THR A 27 14.17 0.63 3.90
N LEU A 28 15.50 0.56 3.94
CA LEU A 28 16.33 0.59 2.72
C LEU A 28 16.04 -0.61 1.82
N TYR A 29 15.97 -1.82 2.39
CA TYR A 29 15.66 -3.04 1.65
C TYR A 29 14.27 -2.96 1.00
N SER A 30 13.25 -2.63 1.80
CA SER A 30 11.86 -2.52 1.30
C SER A 30 11.70 -1.39 0.27
N GLY A 31 12.45 -0.30 0.42
CA GLY A 31 12.51 0.79 -0.55
C GLY A 31 13.09 0.35 -1.90
N GLY A 32 14.18 -0.40 -1.88
CA GLY A 32 14.76 -1.00 -3.09
C GLY A 32 13.81 -1.99 -3.76
N TRP A 33 13.15 -2.85 -2.96
CA TRP A 33 12.16 -3.79 -3.45
C TRP A 33 10.96 -3.08 -4.10
N GLU A 34 10.35 -2.10 -3.41
CA GLU A 34 9.22 -1.33 -3.96
C GLU A 34 9.62 -0.56 -5.23
N TYR A 35 10.84 0.00 -5.27
CA TYR A 35 11.37 0.63 -6.47
C TYR A 35 11.45 -0.35 -7.66
N SER A 36 11.98 -1.56 -7.43
CA SER A 36 12.06 -2.62 -8.43
C SER A 36 10.67 -3.01 -8.96
N VAL A 37 9.71 -3.22 -8.04
CA VAL A 37 8.32 -3.55 -8.39
C VAL A 37 7.67 -2.45 -9.23
N ARG A 38 7.86 -1.17 -8.86
CA ARG A 38 7.33 -0.05 -9.65
C ARG A 38 7.93 -0.02 -11.06
N ARG A 39 9.25 -0.16 -11.17
CA ARG A 39 9.92 -0.19 -12.49
C ARG A 39 9.42 -1.35 -13.36
N TYR A 40 9.20 -2.51 -12.76
CA TYR A 40 8.59 -3.65 -13.46
C TYR A 40 7.18 -3.32 -13.96
N LEU A 41 6.32 -2.76 -13.10
CA LEU A 41 4.95 -2.38 -13.46
C LEU A 41 4.90 -1.29 -14.53
N ASP A 42 5.77 -0.28 -14.44
CA ASP A 42 5.86 0.80 -15.43
C ASP A 42 6.25 0.24 -16.80
N GLY A 43 7.32 -0.57 -16.86
CA GLY A 43 7.73 -1.21 -18.12
C GLY A 43 6.68 -2.17 -18.68
N PHE A 44 5.96 -2.89 -17.81
CA PHE A 44 4.87 -3.76 -18.22
C PHE A 44 3.67 -2.95 -18.74
N SER A 45 3.32 -1.88 -18.06
CA SER A 45 2.25 -0.96 -18.47
C SER A 45 2.55 -0.30 -19.81
N ASP A 46 3.78 0.19 -20.01
CA ASP A 46 4.22 0.82 -21.27
C ASP A 46 4.12 -0.13 -22.46
N ALA A 47 4.31 -1.43 -22.21
CA ALA A 47 4.20 -2.44 -23.28
C ALA A 47 2.76 -2.71 -23.74
N ILE A 48 1.75 -2.47 -22.89
CA ILE A 48 0.34 -2.84 -23.15
C ILE A 48 -0.59 -1.64 -23.32
N VAL A 49 -0.23 -0.48 -22.76
CA VAL A 49 -1.05 0.73 -22.74
C VAL A 49 -0.38 1.84 -23.56
N PRO A 50 -1.04 2.39 -24.59
CA PRO A 50 -0.47 3.50 -25.35
C PRO A 50 -0.30 4.74 -24.46
N ASN A 51 0.92 5.28 -24.36
CA ASN A 51 1.28 6.36 -23.45
C ASN A 51 0.45 7.65 -23.64
N VAL A 52 0.08 7.97 -24.89
CA VAL A 52 -0.65 9.20 -25.25
C VAL A 52 -2.17 8.98 -25.30
N ALA A 53 -2.66 7.79 -24.93
CA ALA A 53 -4.08 7.47 -25.03
C ALA A 53 -4.92 8.19 -23.94
N PRO A 54 -6.16 8.61 -24.25
CA PRO A 54 -7.12 9.08 -23.25
C PRO A 54 -7.41 8.01 -22.20
N ALA A 55 -7.80 8.42 -20.98
CA ALA A 55 -8.07 7.54 -19.85
C ALA A 55 -9.01 6.36 -20.20
N LYS A 56 -10.06 6.62 -21.00
CA LYS A 56 -10.98 5.56 -21.48
C LYS A 56 -10.27 4.47 -22.29
N GLN A 57 -9.35 4.86 -23.16
CA GLN A 57 -8.61 3.90 -24.00
C GLN A 57 -7.60 3.12 -23.19
N LYS A 58 -6.92 3.76 -22.20
CA LYS A 58 -6.01 3.08 -21.28
C LYS A 58 -6.72 1.97 -20.50
N VAL A 59 -7.89 2.24 -19.93
CA VAL A 59 -8.73 1.23 -19.25
C VAL A 59 -9.07 0.05 -20.18
N ILE A 60 -9.50 0.35 -21.41
CA ILE A 60 -9.87 -0.68 -22.38
C ILE A 60 -8.63 -1.51 -22.78
N ALA A 61 -7.46 -0.89 -22.95
CA ALA A 61 -6.22 -1.59 -23.27
C ALA A 61 -5.82 -2.58 -22.16
N ILE A 62 -5.87 -2.16 -20.89
CA ILE A 62 -5.60 -3.04 -19.74
C ILE A 62 -6.58 -4.22 -19.73
N LEU A 63 -7.88 -3.97 -19.86
CA LEU A 63 -8.89 -5.03 -19.88
C LEU A 63 -8.74 -5.96 -21.08
N LYS A 64 -8.37 -5.43 -22.25
CA LYS A 64 -8.06 -6.23 -23.44
C LYS A 64 -6.89 -7.17 -23.18
N TRP A 65 -5.81 -6.64 -22.59
CA TRP A 65 -4.68 -7.46 -22.20
C TRP A 65 -5.09 -8.53 -21.17
N MET A 66 -5.93 -8.20 -20.18
CA MET A 66 -6.42 -9.17 -19.18
C MET A 66 -7.27 -10.30 -19.80
N ARG A 67 -7.88 -10.10 -20.97
CA ARG A 67 -8.61 -11.16 -21.72
C ARG A 67 -7.68 -12.13 -22.43
N THR A 68 -6.46 -11.72 -22.73
CA THR A 68 -5.51 -12.53 -23.52
C THR A 68 -4.81 -13.52 -22.60
N ASP A 69 -5.17 -14.81 -22.71
CA ASP A 69 -4.64 -15.88 -21.83
C ASP A 69 -3.38 -16.57 -22.39
N ALA A 70 -2.99 -16.29 -23.65
CA ALA A 70 -2.07 -17.13 -24.42
C ALA A 70 -0.61 -17.18 -23.88
N SER A 71 -0.21 -16.23 -23.04
CA SER A 71 1.18 -16.13 -22.56
C SER A 71 1.34 -16.32 -21.05
N ARG A 72 0.24 -16.66 -20.34
CA ARG A 72 0.32 -16.77 -18.87
C ARG A 72 0.62 -18.18 -18.42
N ALA A 73 1.51 -18.28 -17.43
CA ALA A 73 1.82 -19.53 -16.79
C ALA A 73 0.63 -20.08 -16.00
N VAL A 74 0.58 -21.40 -15.92
CA VAL A 74 -0.31 -22.13 -15.00
C VAL A 74 0.56 -22.71 -13.91
N ALA A 75 0.38 -22.29 -12.65
CA ALA A 75 1.12 -22.87 -11.55
C ALA A 75 0.65 -24.29 -11.27
N THR A 76 1.60 -25.19 -11.05
CA THR A 76 1.32 -26.57 -10.61
C THR A 76 0.87 -26.63 -9.17
N ASN A 77 1.31 -25.69 -8.34
CA ASN A 77 0.90 -25.54 -6.94
C ASN A 77 0.42 -24.10 -6.69
N SER A 78 -0.88 -23.94 -6.42
CA SER A 78 -1.50 -22.65 -6.14
C SER A 78 -1.05 -22.04 -4.81
N ASP A 79 -0.58 -22.86 -3.85
CA ASP A 79 -0.18 -22.39 -2.51
C ASP A 79 1.12 -21.58 -2.54
N GLN A 80 1.87 -21.66 -3.64
CA GLN A 80 3.08 -20.87 -3.86
C GLN A 80 2.81 -19.49 -4.46
N LEU A 81 1.56 -19.20 -4.85
CA LEU A 81 1.20 -17.94 -5.48
C LEU A 81 0.87 -16.87 -4.41
N ASP A 82 1.63 -15.77 -4.40
CA ASP A 82 1.31 -14.62 -3.56
C ASP A 82 0.33 -13.66 -4.28
N PRO A 83 -0.91 -13.51 -3.79
CA PRO A 83 -1.90 -12.61 -4.38
C PRO A 83 -1.55 -11.12 -4.22
N ARG A 84 -0.50 -10.78 -3.49
CA ARG A 84 -0.01 -9.42 -3.26
C ARG A 84 1.31 -9.13 -3.98
N ASP A 85 1.84 -10.10 -4.69
CA ASP A 85 2.98 -9.92 -5.59
C ASP A 85 2.47 -9.54 -6.99
N PRO A 86 2.77 -8.31 -7.49
CA PRO A 86 2.37 -7.88 -8.81
C PRO A 86 2.91 -8.75 -9.94
N GLU A 87 4.14 -9.24 -9.83
CA GLU A 87 4.72 -10.13 -10.83
C GLU A 87 3.89 -11.42 -10.96
N MET A 88 3.55 -12.05 -9.83
CA MET A 88 2.70 -13.25 -9.83
C MET A 88 1.29 -12.95 -10.35
N THR A 89 0.68 -11.84 -9.92
CA THR A 89 -0.70 -11.50 -10.34
C THR A 89 -0.80 -11.20 -11.84
N LEU A 90 0.26 -10.74 -12.48
CA LEU A 90 0.28 -10.48 -13.93
C LEU A 90 0.62 -11.73 -14.75
N ASN A 91 1.43 -12.64 -14.23
CA ASN A 91 1.97 -13.76 -14.98
C ASN A 91 1.22 -15.09 -14.78
N TYR A 92 0.43 -15.25 -13.71
CA TYR A 92 -0.27 -16.50 -13.44
C TYR A 92 -1.79 -16.39 -13.67
N LYS A 93 -2.32 -17.29 -14.51
CA LYS A 93 -3.74 -17.31 -14.89
C LYS A 93 -4.67 -17.48 -13.70
N GLN A 94 -4.32 -18.35 -12.74
CA GLN A 94 -5.15 -18.63 -11.57
C GLN A 94 -5.45 -17.39 -10.74
N LEU A 95 -4.48 -16.47 -10.61
CA LEU A 95 -4.66 -15.24 -9.86
C LEU A 95 -5.64 -14.27 -10.52
N LEU A 96 -5.74 -14.28 -11.86
CA LEU A 96 -6.67 -13.42 -12.58
C LEU A 96 -8.11 -13.96 -12.64
N THR A 97 -8.36 -15.17 -12.12
CA THR A 97 -9.72 -15.73 -12.00
C THR A 97 -10.41 -15.30 -10.69
N VAL A 98 -9.64 -14.85 -9.70
CA VAL A 98 -10.17 -14.41 -8.41
C VAL A 98 -10.40 -12.89 -8.44
N CYS A 99 -11.60 -12.42 -8.07
CA CYS A 99 -11.96 -11.00 -8.16
C CYS A 99 -10.98 -10.06 -7.46
N GLY A 100 -10.50 -10.43 -6.26
CA GLY A 100 -9.57 -9.60 -5.49
C GLY A 100 -8.21 -9.42 -6.16
N THR A 101 -7.64 -10.49 -6.71
CA THR A 101 -6.33 -10.48 -7.38
C THR A 101 -6.40 -9.91 -8.79
N ALA A 102 -7.48 -10.19 -9.53
CA ALA A 102 -7.75 -9.55 -10.82
C ALA A 102 -7.87 -8.02 -10.67
N THR A 103 -8.55 -7.57 -9.60
CA THR A 103 -8.64 -6.14 -9.30
C THR A 103 -7.28 -5.56 -8.89
N ASN A 104 -6.43 -6.30 -8.13
CA ASN A 104 -5.06 -5.87 -7.81
C ASN A 104 -4.22 -5.68 -9.08
N ALA A 105 -4.23 -6.67 -9.98
CA ALA A 105 -3.51 -6.59 -11.25
C ALA A 105 -3.93 -5.36 -12.06
N PHE A 106 -5.25 -5.15 -12.20
CA PHE A 106 -5.80 -3.99 -12.88
C PHE A 106 -5.36 -2.67 -12.23
N LEU A 107 -5.49 -2.52 -10.91
CA LEU A 107 -5.14 -1.31 -10.18
C LEU A 107 -3.65 -0.97 -10.29
N ASN A 108 -2.78 -1.97 -10.22
CA ASN A 108 -1.35 -1.77 -10.40
C ASN A 108 -1.03 -1.24 -11.80
N LEU A 109 -1.58 -1.83 -12.85
CA LEU A 109 -1.39 -1.38 -14.22
C LEU A 109 -2.03 -0.01 -14.49
N ALA A 110 -3.23 0.24 -13.95
CA ALA A 110 -3.91 1.51 -14.11
C ALA A 110 -3.09 2.66 -13.50
N ARG A 111 -2.56 2.47 -12.28
CA ARG A 111 -1.73 3.47 -11.61
C ARG A 111 -0.38 3.68 -12.31
N SER A 112 0.25 2.64 -12.83
CA SER A 112 1.46 2.76 -13.65
C SER A 112 1.20 3.39 -15.03
N SER A 113 -0.07 3.48 -15.45
CA SER A 113 -0.50 4.22 -16.65
C SER A 113 -1.01 5.62 -16.32
N ASP A 114 -0.69 6.20 -15.16
CA ASP A 114 -1.15 7.51 -14.69
C ASP A 114 -2.68 7.65 -14.55
N LEU A 115 -3.39 6.54 -14.36
CA LEU A 115 -4.82 6.58 -14.05
C LEU A 115 -5.02 6.67 -12.53
N GLN A 116 -5.90 7.55 -12.11
CA GLN A 116 -6.38 7.52 -10.73
C GLN A 116 -7.39 6.39 -10.59
N ALA A 117 -7.02 5.37 -9.83
CA ALA A 117 -7.82 4.19 -9.64
C ALA A 117 -7.80 3.73 -8.19
N ARG A 118 -8.94 3.23 -7.69
CA ARG A 118 -9.09 2.74 -6.34
C ARG A 118 -9.93 1.47 -6.31
N ARG A 119 -9.78 0.71 -5.22
CA ARG A 119 -10.55 -0.52 -4.98
C ARG A 119 -11.92 -0.20 -4.45
N LEU A 120 -12.93 -0.97 -4.87
CA LEU A 120 -14.27 -0.95 -4.31
C LEU A 120 -14.68 -2.38 -3.92
N LEU A 121 -15.01 -2.58 -2.65
CA LEU A 121 -15.53 -3.83 -2.10
C LEU A 121 -17.05 -3.72 -2.07
N LEU A 122 -17.75 -4.61 -2.76
CA LEU A 122 -19.21 -4.73 -2.69
C LEU A 122 -19.54 -5.62 -1.49
N LEU A 123 -20.40 -5.12 -0.59
CA LEU A 123 -20.68 -5.76 0.68
C LEU A 123 -22.12 -6.31 0.69
N ASP A 124 -22.29 -7.45 1.38
CA ASP A 124 -23.62 -7.96 1.72
C ASP A 124 -24.23 -7.22 2.94
N PRO A 125 -25.48 -7.54 3.34
CA PRO A 125 -26.10 -6.97 4.53
C PRO A 125 -25.29 -7.17 5.81
N GLU A 126 -24.58 -8.28 5.93
CA GLU A 126 -23.72 -8.63 7.07
C GLU A 126 -22.31 -8.00 6.96
N ARG A 127 -22.11 -7.11 5.97
CA ARG A 127 -20.85 -6.44 5.67
C ARG A 127 -19.71 -7.38 5.25
N ASN A 128 -20.02 -8.60 4.76
CA ASN A 128 -19.02 -9.44 4.13
C ASN A 128 -18.78 -9.01 2.68
N THR A 129 -17.55 -9.16 2.22
CA THR A 129 -17.20 -8.85 0.84
C THR A 129 -17.75 -9.93 -0.10
N LYS A 130 -18.70 -9.56 -0.94
CA LYS A 130 -19.26 -10.42 -2.00
C LYS A 130 -18.43 -10.37 -3.27
N HIS A 131 -17.97 -9.18 -3.62
CA HIS A 131 -17.21 -8.97 -4.86
C HIS A 131 -16.25 -7.79 -4.72
N VAL A 132 -15.24 -7.75 -5.58
CA VAL A 132 -14.23 -6.69 -5.61
C VAL A 132 -14.15 -6.15 -7.03
N VAL A 133 -14.34 -4.85 -7.17
CA VAL A 133 -14.22 -4.11 -8.43
C VAL A 133 -13.27 -2.93 -8.28
N ALA A 134 -12.98 -2.24 -9.36
CA ALA A 134 -12.22 -1.00 -9.37
C ALA A 134 -13.09 0.21 -9.70
N GLU A 135 -12.77 1.36 -9.13
CA GLU A 135 -13.22 2.66 -9.59
C GLU A 135 -12.05 3.38 -10.26
N VAL A 136 -12.28 3.97 -11.43
CA VAL A 136 -11.29 4.76 -12.17
C VAL A 136 -11.84 6.15 -12.42
N LEU A 137 -11.05 7.19 -12.13
CA LEU A 137 -11.45 8.57 -12.38
C LEU A 137 -11.28 8.91 -13.87
N ILE A 138 -12.40 9.14 -14.56
CA ILE A 138 -12.44 9.49 -15.97
C ILE A 138 -13.35 10.71 -16.14
N ASP A 139 -12.86 11.77 -16.75
CA ASP A 139 -13.62 13.00 -16.99
C ASP A 139 -14.32 13.55 -15.71
N GLY A 140 -13.62 13.47 -14.55
CA GLY A 140 -14.14 13.92 -13.25
C GLY A 140 -15.15 12.98 -12.58
N ARG A 141 -15.41 11.78 -13.14
CA ARG A 141 -16.38 10.80 -12.63
C ARG A 141 -15.67 9.49 -12.26
N TRP A 142 -16.03 8.89 -11.13
CA TRP A 142 -15.55 7.57 -10.72
C TRP A 142 -16.36 6.46 -11.43
N ILE A 143 -15.75 5.83 -12.42
CA ILE A 143 -16.36 4.83 -13.30
C ILE A 143 -16.07 3.44 -12.76
N ILE A 144 -17.06 2.56 -12.79
CA ILE A 144 -16.93 1.17 -12.35
C ILE A 144 -16.33 0.31 -13.45
N VAL A 145 -15.24 -0.35 -13.08
CA VAL A 145 -14.55 -1.36 -13.87
C VAL A 145 -14.54 -2.67 -13.09
N ASP A 146 -14.95 -3.75 -13.72
CA ASP A 146 -14.89 -5.09 -13.15
C ASP A 146 -13.77 -5.92 -13.81
N PRO A 147 -12.58 -6.01 -13.19
CA PRO A 147 -11.46 -6.74 -13.75
C PRO A 147 -11.66 -8.25 -13.76
N ALA A 148 -12.47 -8.80 -12.86
CA ALA A 148 -12.77 -10.24 -12.84
C ALA A 148 -13.57 -10.66 -14.09
N TYR A 149 -14.51 -9.84 -14.50
CA TYR A 149 -15.29 -10.02 -15.74
C TYR A 149 -14.66 -9.32 -16.95
N ARG A 150 -13.53 -8.63 -16.77
CA ARG A 150 -12.80 -7.87 -17.78
C ARG A 150 -13.71 -6.87 -18.51
N ALA A 151 -14.59 -6.22 -17.76
CA ALA A 151 -15.64 -5.36 -18.27
C ALA A 151 -15.62 -3.97 -17.65
N VAL A 152 -16.14 -2.99 -18.38
CA VAL A 152 -16.53 -1.68 -17.85
C VAL A 152 -18.04 -1.65 -17.79
N MET A 153 -18.62 -1.20 -16.69
CA MET A 153 -20.06 -1.01 -16.57
C MET A 153 -20.52 0.12 -17.48
N ARG A 154 -21.48 -0.18 -18.40
CA ARG A 154 -21.96 0.75 -19.42
C ARG A 154 -23.48 0.72 -19.50
N ASP A 155 -24.04 1.87 -19.87
CA ASP A 155 -25.45 1.95 -20.31
C ASP A 155 -25.63 1.47 -21.77
N LYS A 156 -26.86 1.45 -22.26
CA LYS A 156 -27.19 1.07 -23.66
C LYS A 156 -26.56 1.97 -24.71
N GLN A 157 -26.29 3.21 -24.38
CA GLN A 157 -25.66 4.18 -25.25
C GLN A 157 -24.14 4.05 -25.24
N GLY A 158 -23.57 3.13 -24.44
CA GLY A 158 -22.12 2.92 -24.27
C GLY A 158 -21.46 3.90 -23.31
N GLY A 159 -22.22 4.70 -22.59
CA GLY A 159 -21.76 5.59 -21.54
C GLY A 159 -21.25 4.80 -20.33
N PHE A 160 -20.17 5.28 -19.70
CA PHE A 160 -19.60 4.64 -18.53
C PHE A 160 -20.39 4.99 -17.27
N LEU A 161 -20.70 3.99 -16.45
CA LEU A 161 -21.52 4.10 -15.26
C LEU A 161 -20.68 4.27 -14.01
N THR A 162 -21.17 5.13 -13.10
CA THR A 162 -20.64 5.30 -11.76
C THR A 162 -21.30 4.33 -10.77
N ARG A 163 -20.74 4.20 -9.57
CA ARG A 163 -21.38 3.44 -8.49
C ARG A 163 -22.80 3.94 -8.18
N LYS A 164 -23.00 5.26 -8.23
CA LYS A 164 -24.32 5.87 -7.95
C LYS A 164 -25.35 5.47 -9.01
N ASP A 165 -24.95 5.42 -10.27
CA ASP A 165 -25.85 4.97 -11.35
C ASP A 165 -26.25 3.51 -11.14
N LEU A 166 -25.31 2.66 -10.72
CA LEU A 166 -25.54 1.22 -10.47
C LEU A 166 -26.32 0.92 -9.18
N GLN A 167 -26.62 1.91 -8.35
CA GLN A 167 -27.55 1.76 -7.24
C GLN A 167 -29.00 1.67 -7.72
N ASN A 168 -29.29 2.15 -8.93
CA ASN A 168 -30.60 1.95 -9.56
C ASN A 168 -30.67 0.52 -10.11
N PRO A 169 -31.62 -0.32 -9.62
CA PRO A 169 -31.73 -1.72 -10.04
C PRO A 169 -31.95 -1.91 -11.54
N ALA A 170 -32.70 -1.01 -12.18
CA ALA A 170 -32.98 -1.09 -13.61
C ALA A 170 -31.72 -0.82 -14.45
N ILE A 171 -30.89 0.17 -14.06
CA ILE A 171 -29.63 0.48 -14.72
C ILE A 171 -28.61 -0.64 -14.48
N PHE A 172 -28.59 -1.18 -13.27
CA PHE A 172 -27.70 -2.31 -12.94
C PHE A 172 -28.07 -3.55 -13.76
N GLU A 173 -29.35 -3.91 -13.80
CA GLU A 173 -29.83 -5.08 -14.56
C GLU A 173 -29.50 -4.96 -16.05
N GLU A 174 -29.65 -3.77 -16.60
CA GLU A 174 -29.29 -3.48 -17.97
C GLU A 174 -27.79 -3.64 -18.23
N ALA A 175 -26.97 -2.97 -17.44
CA ALA A 175 -25.49 -3.03 -17.56
C ALA A 175 -24.96 -4.45 -17.36
N ALA A 176 -25.50 -5.16 -16.37
CA ALA A 176 -25.12 -6.52 -16.05
C ALA A 176 -25.54 -7.52 -17.14
N SER A 177 -26.67 -7.26 -17.88
CA SER A 177 -27.11 -8.11 -18.98
C SER A 177 -26.14 -8.12 -20.18
N ALA A 178 -25.38 -7.07 -20.35
CA ALA A 178 -24.36 -6.95 -21.39
C ALA A 178 -23.08 -7.74 -21.10
N ILE A 179 -22.91 -8.24 -19.87
CA ILE A 179 -21.71 -8.97 -19.44
C ILE A 179 -22.06 -10.46 -19.26
N PRO A 180 -21.43 -11.38 -20.00
CA PRO A 180 -21.68 -12.81 -19.90
C PRO A 180 -21.50 -13.34 -18.47
N ASN A 181 -22.52 -14.09 -17.98
CA ASN A 181 -22.51 -14.73 -16.66
C ASN A 181 -22.29 -13.78 -15.46
N TYR A 182 -22.64 -12.48 -15.62
CA TYR A 182 -22.51 -11.53 -14.52
C TYR A 182 -23.58 -11.80 -13.44
N PRO A 183 -23.20 -11.97 -12.15
CA PRO A 183 -24.15 -12.25 -11.09
C PRO A 183 -25.08 -11.08 -10.81
N ARG A 184 -26.40 -11.33 -10.81
CA ARG A 184 -27.44 -10.32 -10.52
C ARG A 184 -27.60 -10.04 -9.02
N THR A 185 -26.90 -10.82 -8.19
CA THR A 185 -26.91 -10.70 -6.72
C THR A 185 -25.95 -9.65 -6.19
N TYR A 186 -25.12 -9.07 -7.05
CA TYR A 186 -24.26 -7.97 -6.65
C TYR A 186 -25.08 -6.67 -6.50
N THR A 187 -24.80 -5.93 -5.44
CA THR A 187 -25.41 -4.62 -5.19
C THR A 187 -24.32 -3.57 -4.97
N TYR A 188 -24.60 -2.34 -5.37
CA TYR A 188 -23.69 -1.21 -5.22
C TYR A 188 -24.12 -0.25 -4.09
N GLU A 189 -25.10 -0.65 -3.28
CA GLU A 189 -25.61 0.13 -2.16
C GLU A 189 -24.60 0.19 -1.02
N ARG A 190 -24.09 -0.98 -0.61
CA ARG A 190 -23.14 -1.12 0.49
C ARG A 190 -21.75 -1.40 -0.04
N PHE A 191 -20.82 -0.57 0.35
CA PHE A 191 -19.44 -0.66 -0.14
C PHE A 191 -18.43 -0.24 0.92
N ALA A 192 -17.17 -0.57 0.67
CA ALA A 192 -16.01 -0.05 1.39
C ALA A 192 -14.80 0.01 0.45
N HIS A 193 -13.86 0.89 0.71
CA HIS A 193 -12.57 0.91 0.00
C HIS A 193 -11.52 0.07 0.72
N VAL A 194 -11.68 -0.13 2.03
CA VAL A 194 -10.72 -0.84 2.88
C VAL A 194 -11.42 -1.81 3.82
N ARG A 195 -10.79 -2.95 4.06
CA ARG A 195 -11.20 -3.91 5.10
C ARG A 195 -10.05 -4.21 6.05
N LEU A 196 -10.21 -3.81 7.32
CA LEU A 196 -9.20 -4.03 8.37
C LEU A 196 -8.99 -5.51 8.73
N SER A 197 -9.92 -6.41 8.39
CA SER A 197 -9.81 -7.84 8.71
C SER A 197 -8.58 -8.52 8.06
N ARG A 198 -7.92 -7.86 7.11
CA ARG A 198 -6.68 -8.34 6.48
C ARG A 198 -5.40 -7.81 7.15
N LEU A 199 -5.52 -6.86 8.06
CA LEU A 199 -4.38 -6.37 8.82
C LEU A 199 -4.17 -7.25 10.07
N PRO A 200 -2.93 -7.52 10.49
CA PRO A 200 -2.63 -8.30 11.69
C PRO A 200 -2.93 -7.51 12.99
N LEU A 201 -3.97 -6.69 12.96
CA LEU A 201 -4.39 -5.79 14.04
C LEU A 201 -5.67 -6.27 14.74
N GLN A 202 -6.06 -7.55 14.54
CA GLN A 202 -7.32 -8.09 15.04
C GLN A 202 -7.46 -8.05 16.57
N GLY A 203 -6.34 -8.04 17.31
CA GLY A 203 -6.34 -7.89 18.78
C GLY A 203 -6.39 -6.45 19.27
N LEU A 204 -6.18 -5.47 18.41
CA LEU A 204 -6.30 -4.04 18.75
C LEU A 204 -7.67 -3.56 18.29
N HIS A 205 -8.45 -2.97 19.17
CA HIS A 205 -9.78 -2.41 18.85
C HIS A 205 -9.69 -1.21 17.89
N VAL A 206 -8.83 -1.33 16.86
CA VAL A 206 -8.54 -0.27 15.88
C VAL A 206 -9.80 0.13 15.13
N ARG A 207 -10.67 -0.82 14.81
CA ARG A 207 -11.94 -0.52 14.17
C ARG A 207 -12.82 0.35 15.06
N TRP A 208 -12.97 0.00 16.33
CA TRP A 208 -13.74 0.80 17.29
C TRP A 208 -13.17 2.22 17.40
N LEU A 209 -11.84 2.35 17.45
CA LEU A 209 -11.18 3.66 17.50
C LEU A 209 -11.45 4.47 16.23
N LEU A 210 -11.32 3.86 15.05
CA LEU A 210 -11.55 4.54 13.78
C LEU A 210 -13.02 4.93 13.61
N ASP A 211 -13.96 4.06 13.96
CA ASP A 211 -15.40 4.35 13.92
C ASP A 211 -15.75 5.52 14.84
N HIS A 212 -15.01 5.72 15.94
CA HIS A 212 -15.24 6.80 16.89
C HIS A 212 -14.59 8.13 16.48
N VAL A 213 -13.38 8.08 15.92
CA VAL A 213 -12.60 9.27 15.50
C VAL A 213 -13.03 9.79 14.15
N TYR A 214 -13.35 8.88 13.21
CA TYR A 214 -13.72 9.23 11.85
C TYR A 214 -14.81 8.31 11.31
N PRO A 215 -16.09 8.54 11.65
CA PRO A 215 -17.22 7.76 11.13
C PRO A 215 -17.23 7.76 9.61
N GLY A 216 -17.45 6.58 8.99
CA GLY A 216 -17.44 6.44 7.52
C GLY A 216 -16.05 6.34 6.89
N TRP A 217 -14.99 6.14 7.68
CA TRP A 217 -13.62 6.00 7.20
C TRP A 217 -13.46 4.86 6.16
N GLU A 218 -14.20 3.76 6.27
CA GLU A 218 -14.15 2.63 5.33
C GLU A 218 -14.58 3.06 3.90
N GLU A 219 -15.43 4.08 3.78
CA GLU A 219 -15.96 4.59 2.52
C GLU A 219 -15.13 5.75 1.95
N SER A 220 -14.43 6.49 2.82
CA SER A 220 -13.73 7.71 2.46
C SER A 220 -12.22 7.52 2.28
N LEU A 221 -11.60 6.59 3.04
CA LEU A 221 -10.16 6.35 2.99
C LEU A 221 -9.82 5.25 1.99
N ASP A 222 -8.97 5.55 1.04
CA ASP A 222 -8.38 4.54 0.14
C ASP A 222 -6.98 4.14 0.62
N TRP A 223 -6.94 3.09 1.46
CA TRP A 223 -5.68 2.44 1.86
C TRP A 223 -5.38 1.20 1.03
N SER A 224 -6.06 1.03 -0.08
CA SER A 224 -5.94 -0.18 -0.89
C SER A 224 -4.51 -0.43 -1.36
N SER A 225 -3.76 0.62 -1.66
CA SER A 225 -2.35 0.52 -2.06
C SER A 225 -1.47 -0.18 -1.03
N LEU A 226 -1.73 0.01 0.27
CA LEU A 226 -1.02 -0.68 1.35
C LEU A 226 -1.29 -2.19 1.37
N LEU A 227 -2.49 -2.60 0.92
CA LEU A 227 -2.94 -3.99 0.96
C LEU A 227 -2.69 -4.73 -0.36
N GLU A 228 -2.51 -4.00 -1.44
CA GLU A 228 -2.36 -4.54 -2.79
C GLU A 228 -0.94 -5.02 -3.08
N ARG A 229 0.06 -4.35 -2.51
CA ARG A 229 1.48 -4.67 -2.72
C ARG A 229 2.19 -4.94 -1.41
N GLN A 230 2.80 -6.11 -1.33
CA GLN A 230 3.54 -6.51 -0.15
C GLN A 230 4.79 -5.64 0.07
N SER A 231 5.51 -5.29 -0.99
CA SER A 231 6.69 -4.41 -0.95
C SER A 231 6.35 -3.03 -0.37
N PHE A 232 5.25 -2.42 -0.80
CA PHE A 232 4.80 -1.12 -0.30
C PHE A 232 4.36 -1.20 1.17
N PHE A 233 3.67 -2.27 1.57
CA PHE A 233 3.32 -2.49 2.98
C PHE A 233 4.56 -2.54 3.87
N TYR A 234 5.57 -3.35 3.50
CA TYR A 234 6.80 -3.43 4.29
C TYR A 234 7.58 -2.11 4.31
N LEU A 235 7.60 -1.36 3.20
CA LEU A 235 8.22 -0.05 3.16
C LEU A 235 7.57 0.92 4.16
N VAL A 236 6.24 1.04 4.14
CA VAL A 236 5.52 1.95 5.04
C VAL A 236 5.69 1.51 6.50
N PHE A 237 5.58 0.21 6.79
CA PHE A 237 5.72 -0.32 8.14
C PHE A 237 7.14 -0.12 8.70
N SER A 238 8.18 -0.43 7.91
CA SER A 238 9.58 -0.26 8.33
C SER A 238 9.96 1.22 8.47
N ALA A 239 9.45 2.10 7.59
CA ALA A 239 9.63 3.55 7.71
C ALA A 239 8.96 4.10 8.98
N ALA A 240 7.73 3.68 9.28
CA ALA A 240 7.05 4.05 10.52
C ALA A 240 7.82 3.55 11.76
N ALA A 241 8.33 2.32 11.74
CA ALA A 241 9.17 1.78 12.81
C ALA A 241 10.47 2.59 12.98
N THR A 242 11.11 2.99 11.87
CA THR A 242 12.31 3.84 11.89
C THR A 242 12.02 5.18 12.56
N LEU A 243 10.93 5.86 12.17
CA LEU A 243 10.51 7.12 12.78
C LEU A 243 10.18 6.96 14.26
N PHE A 244 9.50 5.88 14.63
CA PHE A 244 9.19 5.57 16.02
C PHE A 244 10.45 5.38 16.86
N PHE A 245 11.44 4.60 16.41
CA PHE A 245 12.68 4.41 17.15
C PHE A 245 13.58 5.66 17.16
N LEU A 246 13.53 6.49 16.13
CA LEU A 246 14.15 7.83 16.15
C LEU A 246 13.53 8.70 17.25
N PHE A 247 12.21 8.69 17.35
CA PHE A 247 11.50 9.41 18.42
C PHE A 247 11.84 8.86 19.80
N VAL A 248 11.80 7.53 20.00
CA VAL A 248 12.20 6.89 21.27
C VAL A 248 13.64 7.27 21.65
N ARG A 249 14.57 7.25 20.68
CA ARG A 249 15.94 7.67 20.91
C ARG A 249 16.05 9.13 21.31
N ALA A 250 15.29 10.03 20.66
CA ALA A 250 15.26 11.45 21.02
C ALA A 250 14.75 11.64 22.46
N MET A 251 13.68 10.93 22.82
CA MET A 251 13.10 10.96 24.19
C MET A 251 14.06 10.42 25.25
N LEU A 252 14.72 9.29 24.96
CA LEU A 252 15.75 8.72 25.84
C LEU A 252 16.93 9.70 26.00
N GLY A 253 17.30 10.37 24.92
CA GLY A 253 18.32 11.39 24.95
C GLY A 253 17.94 12.58 25.81
N TRP A 254 16.74 13.10 25.63
CA TRP A 254 16.20 14.17 26.47
C TRP A 254 16.14 13.74 27.95
N TYR A 255 15.66 12.53 28.25
CA TYR A 255 15.62 11.99 29.62
C TYR A 255 17.02 11.88 30.25
N ALA A 256 18.03 11.44 29.48
CA ALA A 256 19.41 11.36 29.95
C ALA A 256 19.96 12.74 30.33
N ASP A 257 19.68 13.78 29.56
CA ASP A 257 20.13 15.13 29.85
C ASP A 257 19.42 15.75 31.04
N GLN A 258 18.09 15.65 31.07
CA GLN A 258 17.29 16.37 32.07
C GLN A 258 17.26 15.66 33.43
N ARG A 259 17.21 14.34 33.46
CA ARG A 259 16.98 13.55 34.67
C ARG A 259 18.20 12.80 35.18
N LEU A 260 18.98 12.22 34.28
CA LEU A 260 20.14 11.41 34.70
C LEU A 260 21.46 12.19 34.72
N ARG A 261 21.50 13.36 34.09
CA ARG A 261 22.70 14.21 33.92
C ARG A 261 23.93 13.41 33.47
N VAL A 262 23.70 12.44 32.53
CA VAL A 262 24.76 11.59 32.00
C VAL A 262 25.58 12.40 31.00
N PRO A 263 26.92 12.52 31.19
CA PRO A 263 27.76 13.19 30.20
C PRO A 263 27.70 12.45 28.87
N ARG A 264 27.22 13.12 27.81
CA ARG A 264 27.14 12.52 26.48
C ARG A 264 28.50 12.62 25.79
N PHE A 265 28.89 11.52 25.12
CA PHE A 265 29.95 11.56 24.15
C PHE A 265 29.40 12.26 22.88
N ARG A 266 29.80 13.52 22.69
CA ARG A 266 29.46 14.29 21.48
C ARG A 266 30.62 14.20 20.50
N LEU A 267 30.43 13.39 19.46
CA LEU A 267 31.44 13.16 18.42
C LEU A 267 31.97 14.47 17.84
N ARG A 268 31.09 15.45 17.62
CA ARG A 268 31.46 16.79 17.12
C ARG A 268 32.38 17.54 18.08
N GLU A 269 32.14 17.51 19.38
CA GLU A 269 33.00 18.17 20.38
C GLU A 269 34.35 17.47 20.51
N HIS A 270 34.37 16.13 20.38
CA HIS A 270 35.61 15.37 20.36
C HIS A 270 36.43 15.62 19.09
N ALA A 271 35.79 15.66 17.92
CA ALA A 271 36.44 15.99 16.66
C ALA A 271 37.01 17.40 16.66
N LEU A 272 36.27 18.38 17.22
CA LEU A 272 36.74 19.75 17.35
C LEU A 272 37.90 19.86 18.34
N ARG A 273 37.86 19.15 19.47
CA ARG A 273 38.98 19.12 20.45
C ARG A 273 40.23 18.43 19.88
N ALA A 274 40.05 17.32 19.15
CA ALA A 274 41.13 16.66 18.46
C ALA A 274 41.74 17.57 17.38
N GLY A 275 40.92 18.25 16.58
CA GLY A 275 41.37 19.21 15.58
C GLY A 275 42.18 20.36 16.20
N ASN A 276 41.69 20.95 17.30
CA ASN A 276 42.43 22.02 18.00
C ASN A 276 43.76 21.53 18.59
N GLY A 277 43.84 20.26 19.02
CA GLY A 277 45.07 19.66 19.48
C GLY A 277 46.12 19.44 18.38
N PHE A 278 45.66 19.21 17.13
CA PHE A 278 46.55 19.07 15.97
C PHE A 278 47.11 20.41 15.47
N PHE A 279 46.39 21.50 15.68
CA PHE A 279 46.76 22.84 15.19
C PHE A 279 47.38 23.73 16.27
N SER A 280 47.45 23.30 17.54
CA SER A 280 48.19 24.01 18.57
C SER A 280 49.68 23.72 18.38
N THR A 281 50.41 24.67 17.82
CA THR A 281 51.89 24.64 17.78
C THR A 281 52.42 24.58 19.21
N PRO A 282 53.38 23.66 19.52
CA PRO A 282 54.00 23.68 20.83
C PRO A 282 54.78 25.00 21.00
N GLU A 283 54.42 25.79 22.02
CA GLU A 283 55.26 26.92 22.44
C GLU A 283 56.64 26.37 22.80
N ILE A 284 57.61 26.65 21.95
CA ILE A 284 59.01 26.41 22.25
C ILE A 284 59.39 27.41 23.36
N LYS A 285 59.36 26.96 24.59
CA LYS A 285 59.98 27.74 25.71
C LYS A 285 61.46 27.88 25.40
N GLN A 286 61.94 29.11 25.07
CA GLN A 286 63.30 29.53 25.08
C GLN A 286 63.75 29.76 26.49
#